data_302da840ea8fcdbb62bf50d16417f4d6
#
_entry.id   302da840ea8fcdbb62bf50d16417f4d6
#
_cell.length_a   1.000
_cell.length_b   1.000
_cell.length_c   1.000
_cell.angle_alpha   90.00
_cell.angle_beta   90.00
_cell.angle_gamma   90.00
#
_symmetry.space_group_name_H-M   'P 1'
#
loop_
_entity.id
_entity.type
_entity.pdbx_description
1 polymer ?
#
loop_
_entity_poly.entity_id
_entity_poly.type
_entity_poly.pdbx_seq_one_letter_code
_entity_poly.pdbx_strand_id
1 'polypeptide(L)' 'MNEQSQDLKELLLQTDDEFHGLAEKHHELEGRLHELTEKAYLSEPEQLEEVTLKKRKLLLKDRMENIVRQRAHHS' A
#
# COMPACT_ATOMS: atom_id res chain seq x y z
N MET A 1 -16.85 1.00 0.01
CA MET A 1 -16.20 0.42 -1.16
C MET A 1 -17.07 -0.67 -1.73
N ASN A 2 -17.21 -0.71 -3.03
CA ASN A 2 -18.05 -1.71 -3.63
C ASN A 2 -17.26 -2.98 -3.97
N GLU A 3 -17.99 -4.07 -4.20
CA GLU A 3 -17.41 -5.36 -4.49
C GLU A 3 -16.59 -5.36 -5.77
N GLN A 4 -17.00 -4.56 -6.76
CA GLN A 4 -16.31 -4.50 -8.04
C GLN A 4 -14.88 -3.99 -7.91
N SER A 5 -14.65 -2.99 -7.05
CA SER A 5 -13.30 -2.49 -6.80
C SER A 5 -12.42 -3.56 -6.16
N GLN A 6 -12.98 -4.33 -5.24
CA GLN A 6 -12.23 -5.36 -4.55
C GLN A 6 -11.88 -6.51 -5.51
N ASP A 7 -12.83 -6.90 -6.36
CA ASP A 7 -12.61 -7.93 -7.36
C ASP A 7 -11.54 -7.51 -8.37
N LEU A 8 -11.57 -6.25 -8.80
CA LEU A 8 -10.57 -5.74 -9.73
C LEU A 8 -9.18 -5.72 -9.10
N LYS A 9 -9.06 -5.33 -7.84
CA LYS A 9 -7.79 -5.33 -7.14
C LYS A 9 -7.22 -6.75 -7.05
N GLU A 10 -8.04 -7.74 -6.74
CA GLU A 10 -7.61 -9.13 -6.69
C GLU A 10 -7.13 -9.62 -8.05
N LEU A 11 -7.84 -9.26 -9.10
CA LEU A 11 -7.44 -9.61 -10.46
C LEU A 11 -6.11 -8.97 -10.82
N LEU A 12 -5.92 -7.70 -10.50
CA LEU A 12 -4.68 -6.97 -10.78
C LEU A 12 -3.49 -7.56 -10.03
N LEU A 13 -3.69 -8.04 -8.83
CA LEU A 13 -2.62 -8.71 -8.08
C LEU A 13 -2.08 -9.92 -8.83
N GLN A 14 -2.91 -10.59 -9.62
CA GLN A 14 -2.53 -11.78 -10.36
C GLN A 14 -2.05 -11.49 -11.78
N THR A 15 -2.52 -10.39 -12.38
CA THR A 15 -2.31 -10.15 -13.80
C THR A 15 -1.47 -8.93 -14.13
N ASP A 16 -1.25 -8.02 -13.18
CA ASP A 16 -0.50 -6.79 -13.40
C ASP A 16 0.75 -6.78 -12.53
N ASP A 17 1.92 -6.93 -13.15
CA ASP A 17 3.18 -7.01 -12.43
C ASP A 17 3.48 -5.73 -11.64
N GLU A 18 3.15 -4.57 -12.20
CA GLU A 18 3.35 -3.30 -11.51
C GLU A 18 2.49 -3.22 -10.26
N PHE A 19 1.21 -3.56 -10.39
CA PHE A 19 0.29 -3.55 -9.25
C PHE A 19 0.73 -4.53 -8.18
N HIS A 20 1.15 -5.73 -8.60
CA HIS A 20 1.64 -6.75 -7.67
C HIS A 20 2.86 -6.25 -6.88
N GLY A 21 3.83 -5.64 -7.57
CA GLY A 21 5.01 -5.09 -6.92
C GLY A 21 4.70 -3.97 -5.94
N LEU A 22 3.76 -3.09 -6.30
CA LEU A 22 3.32 -2.02 -5.41
C LEU A 22 2.63 -2.59 -4.18
N ALA A 23 1.80 -3.60 -4.36
CA ALA A 23 1.10 -4.25 -3.26
C ALA A 23 2.07 -4.93 -2.29
N GLU A 24 3.11 -5.58 -2.82
CA GLU A 24 4.12 -6.20 -1.96
C GLU A 24 4.86 -5.17 -1.12
N LYS A 25 5.27 -4.07 -1.73
CA LYS A 25 5.96 -3.00 -1.00
C LYS A 25 5.03 -2.38 0.04
N HIS A 26 3.78 -2.16 -0.31
CA HIS A 26 2.79 -1.64 0.62
C HIS A 26 2.65 -2.56 1.83
N HIS A 27 2.59 -3.85 1.58
CA HIS A 27 2.48 -4.85 2.65
C HIS A 27 3.72 -4.84 3.56
N GLU A 28 4.92 -4.75 2.98
CA GLU A 28 6.16 -4.68 3.76
C GLU A 28 6.19 -3.45 4.67
N LEU A 29 5.79 -2.29 4.13
CA LEU A 29 5.73 -1.06 4.92
C LEU A 29 4.72 -1.17 6.05
N GLU A 30 3.57 -1.78 5.79
CA GLU A 30 2.58 -1.99 6.83
C GLU A 30 3.08 -2.90 7.94
N GLY A 31 3.84 -3.94 7.59
CA GLY A 31 4.43 -4.83 8.58
C GLY A 31 5.39 -4.10 9.50
N ARG A 32 6.26 -3.25 8.93
CA ARG A 32 7.21 -2.48 9.74
C ARG A 32 6.48 -1.43 10.59
N LEU A 33 5.48 -0.76 10.01
CA LEU A 33 4.69 0.21 10.76
C LEU A 33 3.98 -0.46 11.93
N HIS A 34 3.48 -1.67 11.72
CA HIS A 34 2.84 -2.43 12.80
C HIS A 34 3.81 -2.71 13.94
N GLU A 35 5.04 -3.12 13.61
CA GLU A 35 6.08 -3.35 14.61
C GLU A 35 6.35 -2.10 15.43
N LEU A 36 6.45 -0.94 14.76
CA LEU A 36 6.68 0.33 15.45
C LEU A 36 5.50 0.69 16.36
N THR A 37 4.27 0.42 15.90
CA THR A 37 3.07 0.70 16.67
C THR A 37 2.99 -0.14 17.95
N GLU A 38 3.55 -1.33 17.93
CA GLU A 38 3.54 -2.22 19.09
C GLU A 38 4.48 -1.76 20.20
N LYS A 39 5.41 -0.86 19.94
CA LYS A 39 6.36 -0.39 20.94
C LYS A 39 5.70 0.60 21.89
N ALA A 40 6.11 0.56 23.17
CA ALA A 40 5.57 1.46 24.18
C ALA A 40 5.88 2.93 23.85
N TYR A 41 7.09 3.18 23.34
CA TYR A 41 7.46 4.47 22.79
C TYR A 41 8.59 4.28 21.79
N LEU A 42 8.75 5.26 20.91
CA LEU A 42 9.72 5.17 19.83
C LEU A 42 10.93 6.05 20.13
N SER A 43 12.12 5.57 19.77
CA SER A 43 13.32 6.40 19.74
C SER A 43 13.17 7.47 18.67
N GLU A 44 14.05 8.49 18.69
CA GLU A 44 14.01 9.53 17.65
C GLU A 44 14.18 8.96 16.24
N PRO A 45 15.15 8.05 15.98
CA PRO A 45 15.23 7.45 14.65
C PRO A 45 13.99 6.67 14.26
N GLU A 46 13.35 6.01 15.21
CA GLU A 46 12.12 5.26 14.93
C GLU A 46 10.94 6.16 14.63
N GLN A 47 10.86 7.32 15.30
CA GLN A 47 9.82 8.31 15.01
C GLN A 47 9.97 8.84 13.59
N LEU A 48 11.19 9.10 13.17
CA LEU A 48 11.46 9.53 11.80
C LEU A 48 11.12 8.44 10.80
N GLU A 49 11.49 7.21 11.11
CA GLU A 49 11.15 6.06 10.27
C GLU A 49 9.64 5.95 10.10
N GLU A 50 8.88 6.09 11.19
CA GLU A 50 7.42 5.99 11.14
C GLU A 50 6.82 7.02 10.19
N VAL A 51 7.26 8.28 10.29
CA VAL A 51 6.77 9.33 9.39
C VAL A 51 7.11 9.03 7.95
N THR A 52 8.34 8.60 7.70
CA THR A 52 8.80 8.26 6.34
C THR A 52 7.99 7.11 5.75
N LEU A 53 7.78 6.06 6.52
CA LEU A 53 7.04 4.89 6.06
C LEU A 53 5.58 5.22 5.78
N LYS A 54 4.97 6.07 6.60
CA LYS A 54 3.59 6.50 6.37
C LYS A 54 3.47 7.27 5.05
N LYS A 55 4.42 8.15 4.76
CA LYS A 55 4.43 8.88 3.49
C LYS A 55 4.58 7.94 2.30
N ARG A 56 5.51 6.98 2.39
CA ARG A 56 5.71 6.00 1.32
C ARG A 56 4.48 5.13 1.11
N LYS A 57 3.85 4.71 2.20
CA LYS A 57 2.63 3.91 2.13
C LYS A 57 1.54 4.66 1.37
N LEU A 58 1.35 5.95 1.66
CA LEU A 58 0.36 6.76 0.96
C LEU A 58 0.67 6.91 -0.52
N LEU A 59 1.94 7.10 -0.87
CA LEU A 59 2.34 7.19 -2.28
C LEU A 59 2.08 5.89 -3.02
N LEU A 60 2.39 4.75 -2.40
CA LEU A 60 2.12 3.45 -3.00
C LEU A 60 0.63 3.24 -3.18
N LYS A 61 -0.15 3.60 -2.18
CA LYS A 61 -1.60 3.48 -2.25
C LYS A 61 -2.16 4.32 -3.39
N ASP A 62 -1.67 5.56 -3.54
CA ASP A 62 -2.12 6.44 -4.62
C ASP A 62 -1.83 5.85 -5.98
N ARG A 63 -0.65 5.26 -6.17
CA ARG A 63 -0.30 4.61 -7.44
C ARG A 63 -1.20 3.42 -7.72
N MET A 64 -1.46 2.61 -6.70
CA MET A 64 -2.35 1.46 -6.84
C MET A 64 -3.76 1.92 -7.21
N GLU A 65 -4.26 2.97 -6.56
CA GLU A 65 -5.58 3.53 -6.86
C GLU A 65 -5.65 4.05 -8.30
N ASN A 66 -4.57 4.67 -8.78
CA ASN A 66 -4.52 5.14 -10.17
C ASN A 66 -4.62 3.98 -11.16
N ILE A 67 -3.93 2.88 -10.89
CA ILE A 67 -4.00 1.70 -11.75
C ILE A 67 -5.42 1.15 -11.76
N VAL A 68 -6.05 1.06 -10.61
CA VAL A 68 -7.43 0.58 -10.51
C VAL A 68 -8.37 1.46 -11.33
N ARG A 69 -8.23 2.78 -11.20
CA ARG A 69 -9.07 3.72 -11.95
C ARG A 69 -8.88 3.59 -13.44
N GLN A 70 -7.63 3.49 -13.90
CA GLN A 70 -7.34 3.36 -15.32
C GLN A 70 -7.95 2.08 -15.89
N ARG A 71 -7.83 0.97 -15.18
CA ARG A 71 -8.40 -0.30 -15.62
C ARG A 71 -9.92 -0.26 -15.61
N ALA A 72 -10.50 0.38 -14.60
CA ALA A 72 -11.95 0.51 -14.50
C ALA A 72 -12.53 1.32 -15.66
N HIS A 73 -11.80 2.34 -16.13
CA HIS A 73 -12.25 3.18 -17.25
C HIS A 73 -12.14 2.48 -18.60
N HIS A 74 -11.29 1.48 -18.71
CA HIS A 74 -11.05 0.78 -19.97
C HIS A 74 -11.91 -0.47 -20.16
N SER A 75 -12.70 -0.79 -19.16
CA SER A 75 -13.55 -1.97 -19.22
C SER A 75 -14.93 -1.70 -19.81
#